data_d0b8fc30aebd69f30cc5242b6062cb83
#
_entry.id   d0b8fc30aebd69f30cc5242b6062cb83
#
_cell.length_a   1.000
_cell.length_b   1.000
_cell.length_c   1.000
_cell.angle_alpha   90.00
_cell.angle_beta   90.00
_cell.angle_gamma   90.00
#
_symmetry.space_group_name_H-M   'P 1'
#
loop_
_entity.id
_entity.type
_entity.pdbx_description
1 polymer ?
#
loop_
_entity_poly.entity_id
_entity_poly.type
_entity_poly.pdbx_seq_one_letter_code
_entity_poly.pdbx_strand_id
1 'polypeptide(L)'
;MTPQEPNWERRRLLAPRENGATLAIPPLADMPAVVVKNREQIATWNSQVLGKPLADLRRLARDEVLMAAERFTHQSDSPARGCDDRLLARRAGGDCPLIVNGHQPELFHPGVWAKNFVLDRLGKATGGIGLHLIVDNDAVSSTRIAVPVGSREAPRIEHIPFDADAGSVPWEEATLRDETLFRTFADRVSAALSCWPLEPMLSGIWPAAVERLPNVEHAARVPPPRLSDLLTIVRREAELRLGLNNLELPISQLCETKSFAWFVCSLLSDPQRTHSIYNEVVAEYRRVNRVRNRQHPVPDLSSRMGDTDGDWLESPFWIWRAGDLRRGRLFIRVTPAELQLANGKTVIVSLPRPVVGSAESTVAQLQALASRGWKLRPRALTNTLFARVFLADAFLHGIGGAKYDEMTDRLIIRLFGVTPPNYLTVTATHRLLLGGWNVTSSDVAALKHRLWDFNHTPERHFAVDVIPSLLPPGEGGRRPDEGRAAIDVPSQNSLDSDSPSARSTSIAGWFLHPSPLPKEEGTGAMAAEVAELLAEKQRLIAEQHAQDALDHHDPRRASRAENNQRRRRLRAISQHLAELDSTTREKLTVQRQAAEKQLAANAVLQSRAFSFCLFPSDRIRSLAQDTSQKW
;
A
#
# COMPACT_ATOMS: atom_id res chain seq x y z
N MET A 1 12.67 34.86 7.57
CA MET A 1 11.87 34.10 8.56
C MET A 1 11.85 32.67 8.13
N THR A 2 12.17 31.72 9.01
CA THR A 2 12.04 30.28 8.73
C THR A 2 10.55 29.94 8.60
N PRO A 3 10.13 29.19 7.57
CA PRO A 3 8.73 28.80 7.43
C PRO A 3 8.22 28.06 8.67
N GLN A 4 6.94 28.24 8.99
CA GLN A 4 6.31 27.53 10.09
C GLN A 4 6.12 26.05 9.71
N GLU A 5 6.52 25.15 10.60
CA GLU A 5 6.28 23.71 10.41
C GLU A 5 4.80 23.39 10.58
N PRO A 6 4.22 22.58 9.68
CA PRO A 6 2.85 22.11 9.85
C PRO A 6 2.77 21.20 11.09
N ASN A 7 1.62 21.13 11.73
CA ASN A 7 1.41 20.20 12.82
C ASN A 7 1.48 18.75 12.31
N TRP A 8 2.00 17.85 13.16
CA TRP A 8 1.95 16.43 12.85
C TRP A 8 0.51 15.93 12.91
N GLU A 9 0.06 15.26 11.86
CA GLU A 9 -1.26 14.63 11.83
C GLU A 9 -1.14 13.11 11.74
N ARG A 10 -1.80 12.41 12.66
CA ARG A 10 -1.89 10.95 12.58
C ARG A 10 -2.93 10.54 11.54
N ARG A 11 -2.57 10.56 10.28
CA ARG A 11 -3.46 10.17 9.18
C ARG A 11 -3.46 8.65 8.98
N ARG A 12 -4.65 8.05 8.99
CA ARG A 12 -4.83 6.65 8.61
C ARG A 12 -5.33 6.57 7.16
N LEU A 13 -4.39 6.56 6.23
CA LEU A 13 -4.71 6.38 4.82
C LEU A 13 -4.94 4.90 4.53
N LEU A 14 -6.13 4.56 4.06
CA LEU A 14 -6.51 3.21 3.67
C LEU A 14 -6.98 3.22 2.21
N ALA A 15 -6.65 2.16 1.47
CA ALA A 15 -7.21 1.97 0.15
C ALA A 15 -8.74 1.77 0.23
N PRO A 16 -9.50 2.23 -0.76
CA PRO A 16 -10.93 1.99 -0.84
C PRO A 16 -11.26 0.50 -0.74
N ARG A 17 -12.42 0.17 -0.15
CA ARG A 17 -12.86 -1.23 -0.07
C ARG A 17 -13.57 -1.69 -1.34
N GLU A 18 -14.26 -0.80 -2.01
CA GLU A 18 -15.05 -1.08 -3.19
C GLU A 18 -14.16 -1.30 -4.42
N ASN A 19 -14.55 -2.26 -5.26
CA ASN A 19 -13.87 -2.50 -6.54
C ASN A 19 -14.17 -1.35 -7.50
N GLY A 20 -13.13 -0.82 -8.18
CA GLY A 20 -13.21 0.37 -9.05
C GLY A 20 -13.08 1.70 -8.29
N ALA A 21 -13.14 1.71 -6.95
CA ALA A 21 -13.04 2.95 -6.21
C ALA A 21 -11.62 3.52 -6.15
N THR A 22 -11.53 4.85 -6.26
CA THR A 22 -10.27 5.62 -6.19
C THR A 22 -10.28 6.53 -4.97
N LEU A 23 -9.19 6.53 -4.20
CA LEU A 23 -8.88 7.53 -3.19
C LEU A 23 -7.92 8.55 -3.81
N ALA A 24 -8.32 9.82 -3.79
CA ALA A 24 -7.49 10.96 -4.20
C ALA A 24 -7.53 12.05 -3.12
N ILE A 25 -6.37 12.59 -2.78
CA ILE A 25 -6.22 13.67 -1.79
C ILE A 25 -5.24 14.70 -2.36
N PRO A 26 -5.72 15.93 -2.64
CA PRO A 26 -7.12 16.33 -2.65
C PRO A 26 -7.94 15.59 -3.73
N PRO A 27 -9.26 15.81 -3.84
CA PRO A 27 -10.05 15.27 -4.94
C PRO A 27 -9.41 15.54 -6.30
N LEU A 28 -9.59 14.63 -7.26
CA LEU A 28 -8.93 14.73 -8.58
C LEU A 28 -9.20 16.08 -9.24
N ALA A 29 -10.43 16.58 -9.20
CA ALA A 29 -10.83 17.87 -9.77
C ALA A 29 -10.07 19.08 -9.19
N ASP A 30 -9.61 18.98 -7.95
CA ASP A 30 -8.90 20.06 -7.24
C ASP A 30 -7.38 20.03 -7.49
N MET A 31 -6.85 18.94 -8.02
CA MET A 31 -5.40 18.77 -8.21
C MET A 31 -4.75 19.81 -9.12
N PRO A 32 -5.36 20.22 -10.24
CA PRO A 32 -4.80 21.28 -11.09
C PRO A 32 -4.59 22.60 -10.33
N ALA A 33 -5.54 22.97 -9.48
CA ALA A 33 -5.42 24.18 -8.64
C ALA A 33 -4.27 24.08 -7.63
N VAL A 34 -4.02 22.87 -7.09
CA VAL A 34 -2.86 22.64 -6.21
C VAL A 34 -1.53 22.81 -6.96
N VAL A 35 -1.44 22.37 -8.21
CA VAL A 35 -0.25 22.57 -9.05
C VAL A 35 0.02 24.07 -9.24
N VAL A 36 -1.01 24.85 -9.56
CA VAL A 36 -0.89 26.32 -9.72
C VAL A 36 -0.40 26.95 -8.41
N LYS A 37 -1.08 26.66 -7.30
CA LYS A 37 -0.70 27.18 -5.97
C LYS A 37 0.71 26.81 -5.57
N ASN A 38 1.14 25.60 -5.85
CA ASN A 38 2.52 25.17 -5.56
C ASN A 38 3.54 25.97 -6.38
N ARG A 39 3.26 26.24 -7.65
CA ARG A 39 4.14 27.05 -8.51
C ARG A 39 4.26 28.48 -8.01
N GLU A 40 3.14 29.10 -7.62
CA GLU A 40 3.13 30.43 -7.00
C GLU A 40 3.99 30.45 -5.73
N GLN A 41 3.84 29.45 -4.88
CA GLN A 41 4.63 29.29 -3.66
C GLN A 41 6.12 29.10 -3.97
N ILE A 42 6.47 28.22 -4.91
CA ILE A 42 7.87 27.95 -5.31
C ILE A 42 8.52 29.22 -5.87
N ALA A 43 7.78 30.04 -6.61
CA ALA A 43 8.27 31.32 -7.15
C ALA A 43 8.67 32.31 -6.04
N THR A 44 8.18 32.15 -4.80
CA THR A 44 8.57 32.97 -3.64
C THR A 44 9.88 32.51 -2.98
N TRP A 45 10.45 31.38 -3.38
CA TRP A 45 11.65 30.85 -2.77
C TRP A 45 12.88 31.71 -3.10
N ASN A 46 13.50 32.25 -2.07
CA ASN A 46 14.72 33.09 -2.18
C ASN A 46 15.94 32.44 -1.49
N SER A 47 15.84 31.14 -1.18
CA SER A 47 16.90 30.37 -0.53
C SER A 47 18.09 30.18 -1.45
N GLN A 48 19.26 30.05 -0.85
CA GLN A 48 20.52 29.75 -1.54
C GLN A 48 21.10 28.41 -1.07
N VAL A 49 21.74 27.72 -1.97
CA VAL A 49 22.48 26.49 -1.73
C VAL A 49 23.95 26.74 -2.07
N LEU A 50 24.79 26.81 -1.05
CA LEU A 50 26.23 27.08 -1.18
C LEU A 50 26.54 28.32 -2.04
N GLY A 51 25.72 29.36 -1.92
CA GLY A 51 25.87 30.63 -2.63
C GLY A 51 25.15 30.70 -3.98
N LYS A 52 24.54 29.61 -4.47
CA LYS A 52 23.71 29.63 -5.67
C LYS A 52 22.24 29.77 -5.32
N PRO A 53 21.47 30.61 -6.02
CA PRO A 53 20.02 30.65 -5.86
C PRO A 53 19.39 29.28 -6.12
N LEU A 54 18.51 28.82 -5.22
CA LEU A 54 17.81 27.55 -5.37
C LEU A 54 16.98 27.52 -6.66
N ALA A 55 16.43 28.65 -7.10
CA ALA A 55 15.71 28.78 -8.36
C ALA A 55 16.58 28.42 -9.57
N ASP A 56 17.86 28.79 -9.58
CA ASP A 56 18.79 28.46 -10.67
C ASP A 56 19.15 27.00 -10.69
N LEU A 57 19.40 26.41 -9.49
CA LEU A 57 19.64 24.99 -9.37
C LEU A 57 18.42 24.15 -9.76
N ARG A 58 17.22 24.63 -9.45
CA ARG A 58 15.97 24.02 -9.86
C ARG A 58 15.79 24.05 -11.38
N ARG A 59 16.13 25.18 -12.03
CA ARG A 59 16.10 25.30 -13.50
C ARG A 59 17.09 24.30 -14.12
N LEU A 60 18.34 24.29 -13.65
CA LEU A 60 19.37 23.34 -14.09
C LEU A 60 18.88 21.89 -13.97
N ALA A 61 18.31 21.52 -12.81
CA ALA A 61 17.83 20.17 -12.56
C ALA A 61 16.71 19.77 -13.55
N ARG A 62 15.76 20.65 -13.77
CA ARG A 62 14.65 20.42 -14.70
C ARG A 62 15.15 20.25 -16.14
N ASP A 63 16.12 21.04 -16.58
CA ASP A 63 16.70 20.93 -17.90
C ASP A 63 17.46 19.62 -18.09
N GLU A 64 18.35 19.27 -17.17
CA GLU A 64 19.13 18.03 -17.22
C GLU A 64 18.24 16.80 -17.18
N VAL A 65 17.31 16.76 -16.22
CA VAL A 65 16.43 15.60 -15.96
C VAL A 65 15.46 15.39 -17.13
N LEU A 66 14.86 16.46 -17.68
CA LEU A 66 13.94 16.31 -18.80
C LEU A 66 14.63 15.91 -20.09
N MET A 67 15.82 16.43 -20.36
CA MET A 67 16.64 15.96 -21.50
C MET A 67 17.03 14.48 -21.37
N ALA A 68 17.38 14.03 -20.15
CA ALA A 68 17.67 12.63 -19.90
C ALA A 68 16.44 11.75 -20.02
N ALA A 69 15.30 12.21 -19.50
CA ALA A 69 14.02 11.49 -19.56
C ALA A 69 13.50 11.36 -21.01
N GLU A 70 13.62 12.41 -21.81
CA GLU A 70 13.28 12.34 -23.24
C GLU A 70 14.12 11.25 -23.95
N ARG A 71 15.44 11.26 -23.75
CA ARG A 71 16.32 10.27 -24.35
C ARG A 71 15.98 8.85 -23.90
N PHE A 72 15.80 8.66 -22.60
CA PHE A 72 15.46 7.34 -22.03
C PHE A 72 14.11 6.83 -22.56
N THR A 73 13.11 7.69 -22.57
CA THR A 73 11.76 7.36 -23.03
C THR A 73 11.75 6.98 -24.50
N HIS A 74 12.44 7.74 -25.36
CA HIS A 74 12.53 7.45 -26.80
C HIS A 74 13.32 6.17 -27.12
N GLN A 75 14.34 5.83 -26.33
CA GLN A 75 15.06 4.56 -26.49
C GLN A 75 14.21 3.35 -26.11
N SER A 76 13.26 3.53 -25.20
CA SER A 76 12.36 2.48 -24.72
C SER A 76 11.12 2.31 -25.59
N ASP A 77 10.76 3.32 -26.40
CA ASP A 77 9.57 3.32 -27.26
C ASP A 77 9.85 2.69 -28.64
N SER A 78 8.77 2.26 -29.30
CA SER A 78 8.80 1.93 -30.72
C SER A 78 9.03 3.18 -31.58
N PRO A 79 9.72 3.07 -32.74
CA PRO A 79 10.13 4.23 -33.58
C PRO A 79 9.01 5.11 -34.13
N ALA A 80 7.76 4.68 -33.99
CA ALA A 80 6.58 5.35 -34.61
C ALA A 80 6.03 6.55 -33.82
N ARG A 81 6.69 7.01 -32.75
CA ARG A 81 6.13 8.04 -31.87
C ARG A 81 6.56 9.45 -32.29
N GLY A 82 5.57 10.32 -32.52
CA GLY A 82 5.79 11.75 -32.73
C GLY A 82 6.24 12.48 -31.45
N CYS A 83 6.90 13.63 -31.62
CA CYS A 83 7.30 14.48 -30.50
C CYS A 83 6.06 15.06 -29.80
N ASP A 84 6.06 15.11 -28.47
CA ASP A 84 5.00 15.74 -27.68
C ASP A 84 5.09 17.27 -27.81
N ASP A 85 4.01 17.94 -28.23
CA ASP A 85 3.95 19.39 -28.41
C ASP A 85 4.34 20.18 -27.16
N ARG A 86 4.11 19.61 -25.96
CA ARG A 86 4.50 20.22 -24.67
C ARG A 86 6.01 20.26 -24.49
N LEU A 87 6.72 19.25 -24.99
CA LEU A 87 8.17 19.22 -25.02
C LEU A 87 8.72 20.23 -26.03
N LEU A 88 8.06 20.36 -27.17
CA LEU A 88 8.40 21.40 -28.16
C LEU A 88 8.20 22.81 -27.59
N ALA A 89 7.09 23.07 -26.91
CA ALA A 89 6.82 24.34 -26.25
C ALA A 89 7.87 24.68 -25.18
N ARG A 90 8.33 23.67 -24.40
CA ARG A 90 9.43 23.87 -23.45
C ARG A 90 10.76 24.16 -24.14
N ARG A 91 11.09 23.43 -25.18
CA ARG A 91 12.33 23.69 -25.97
C ARG A 91 12.34 25.10 -26.54
N ALA A 92 11.17 25.67 -26.79
CA ALA A 92 11.00 27.08 -27.19
C ALA A 92 11.11 28.06 -26.00
N GLY A 93 11.55 27.62 -24.81
CA GLY A 93 11.74 28.47 -23.61
C GLY A 93 10.53 28.60 -22.71
N GLY A 94 9.48 27.79 -22.91
CA GLY A 94 8.28 27.80 -22.07
C GLY A 94 8.53 27.13 -20.69
N ASP A 95 8.10 27.78 -19.60
CA ASP A 95 8.09 27.21 -18.25
C ASP A 95 6.77 26.46 -18.01
N CYS A 96 6.75 25.14 -18.31
CA CYS A 96 5.58 24.28 -18.11
C CYS A 96 5.61 23.58 -16.75
N PRO A 97 4.44 23.29 -16.13
CA PRO A 97 4.36 22.50 -14.90
C PRO A 97 5.03 21.14 -15.03
N LEU A 98 5.75 20.69 -13.99
CA LEU A 98 6.35 19.37 -13.91
C LEU A 98 5.73 18.60 -12.75
N ILE A 99 4.94 17.59 -13.08
CA ILE A 99 4.34 16.67 -12.13
C ILE A 99 5.20 15.41 -12.08
N VAL A 100 5.55 14.96 -10.87
CA VAL A 100 6.47 13.84 -10.69
C VAL A 100 5.82 12.77 -9.83
N ASN A 101 6.03 11.50 -10.17
CA ASN A 101 5.80 10.37 -9.28
C ASN A 101 6.97 9.39 -9.37
N GLY A 102 6.95 8.31 -8.60
CA GLY A 102 7.97 7.27 -8.72
C GLY A 102 7.53 5.95 -8.11
N HIS A 103 8.12 4.86 -8.62
CA HIS A 103 8.01 3.51 -8.08
C HIS A 103 9.15 2.62 -8.56
N GLN A 104 9.39 1.51 -7.83
CA GLN A 104 10.30 0.46 -8.26
C GLN A 104 9.81 -0.15 -9.59
N PRO A 105 10.73 -0.67 -10.44
CA PRO A 105 10.39 -1.32 -11.72
C PRO A 105 9.83 -2.72 -11.50
N GLU A 106 8.69 -2.83 -10.81
CA GLU A 106 8.00 -4.06 -10.45
C GLU A 106 6.70 -4.22 -11.23
N LEU A 107 6.21 -5.46 -11.32
CA LEU A 107 4.88 -5.77 -11.83
C LEU A 107 3.83 -5.57 -10.71
N PHE A 108 3.67 -4.36 -10.26
CA PHE A 108 2.84 -3.98 -9.13
C PHE A 108 1.33 -4.12 -9.40
N HIS A 109 0.51 -3.97 -8.36
CA HIS A 109 -0.95 -4.04 -8.48
C HIS A 109 -1.57 -2.72 -9.03
N PRO A 110 -2.79 -2.74 -9.62
CA PRO A 110 -3.42 -1.56 -10.24
C PRO A 110 -3.55 -0.35 -9.33
N GLY A 111 -3.69 -0.55 -8.01
CA GLY A 111 -3.77 0.56 -7.05
C GLY A 111 -2.48 1.41 -6.95
N VAL A 112 -1.32 0.83 -7.24
CA VAL A 112 -0.06 1.56 -7.41
C VAL A 112 -0.03 2.22 -8.79
N TRP A 113 -0.48 1.50 -9.81
CA TRP A 113 -0.46 1.95 -11.20
C TRP A 113 -1.39 3.15 -11.46
N ALA A 114 -2.45 3.29 -10.69
CA ALA A 114 -3.39 4.42 -10.76
C ALA A 114 -2.66 5.79 -10.76
N LYS A 115 -1.51 5.90 -10.11
CA LYS A 115 -0.69 7.12 -10.12
C LYS A 115 -0.23 7.54 -11.52
N ASN A 116 0.11 6.57 -12.39
CA ASN A 116 0.63 6.87 -13.72
C ASN A 116 -0.47 7.41 -14.64
N PHE A 117 -1.72 6.97 -14.45
CA PHE A 117 -2.88 7.53 -15.14
C PHE A 117 -3.17 8.96 -14.69
N VAL A 118 -3.14 9.22 -13.39
CA VAL A 118 -3.34 10.58 -12.85
C VAL A 118 -2.18 11.49 -13.25
N LEU A 119 -0.96 10.99 -13.29
CA LEU A 119 0.23 11.72 -13.72
C LEU A 119 0.06 12.26 -15.16
N ASP A 120 -0.30 11.39 -16.10
CA ASP A 120 -0.52 11.76 -17.50
C ASP A 120 -1.64 12.79 -17.65
N ARG A 121 -2.76 12.56 -16.96
CA ARG A 121 -3.91 13.45 -17.01
C ARG A 121 -3.65 14.80 -16.40
N LEU A 122 -3.04 14.84 -15.22
CA LEU A 122 -2.71 16.08 -14.54
C LEU A 122 -1.71 16.88 -15.37
N GLY A 123 -0.74 16.21 -16.00
CA GLY A 123 0.14 16.83 -16.99
C GLY A 123 -0.65 17.48 -18.12
N LYS A 124 -1.59 16.75 -18.74
CA LYS A 124 -2.44 17.28 -19.82
C LYS A 124 -3.33 18.43 -19.34
N ALA A 125 -4.00 18.28 -18.19
CA ALA A 125 -4.93 19.27 -17.64
C ALA A 125 -4.24 20.60 -17.26
N THR A 126 -2.96 20.56 -16.89
CA THR A 126 -2.19 21.75 -16.50
C THR A 126 -1.29 22.30 -17.61
N GLY A 127 -1.33 21.73 -18.83
CA GLY A 127 -0.36 22.03 -19.88
C GLY A 127 1.07 21.67 -19.53
N GLY A 128 1.25 20.78 -18.55
CA GLY A 128 2.53 20.36 -18.00
C GLY A 128 3.01 19.01 -18.50
N ILE A 129 4.08 18.53 -17.89
CA ILE A 129 4.74 17.25 -18.19
C ILE A 129 4.59 16.32 -17.00
N GLY A 130 4.15 15.07 -17.25
CA GLY A 130 4.21 13.98 -16.29
C GLY A 130 5.56 13.25 -16.38
N LEU A 131 6.29 13.16 -15.27
CA LEU A 131 7.56 12.44 -15.16
C LEU A 131 7.46 11.30 -14.16
N HIS A 132 7.65 10.07 -14.62
CA HIS A 132 7.74 8.89 -13.79
C HIS A 132 9.20 8.54 -13.48
N LEU A 133 9.58 8.58 -12.20
CA LEU A 133 10.91 8.18 -11.74
C LEU A 133 10.91 6.67 -11.46
N ILE A 134 11.75 5.94 -12.18
CA ILE A 134 11.96 4.50 -11.97
C ILE A 134 12.97 4.34 -10.84
N VAL A 135 12.49 3.82 -9.69
CA VAL A 135 13.31 3.68 -8.47
C VAL A 135 14.14 2.39 -8.58
N ASP A 136 15.14 2.41 -9.45
CA ASP A 136 16.03 1.29 -9.75
C ASP A 136 17.21 1.17 -8.78
N ASN A 137 17.42 2.16 -7.92
CA ASN A 137 18.42 2.13 -6.85
C ASN A 137 17.97 1.36 -5.60
N ASP A 138 16.72 0.91 -5.56
CA ASP A 138 16.20 0.06 -4.47
C ASP A 138 16.49 -1.42 -4.73
N ALA A 139 16.38 -2.25 -3.69
CA ALA A 139 16.64 -3.69 -3.81
C ALA A 139 15.47 -4.42 -4.48
N VAL A 140 15.79 -5.44 -5.27
CA VAL A 140 14.80 -6.37 -5.83
C VAL A 140 14.02 -7.01 -4.68
N SER A 141 12.72 -6.90 -4.69
CA SER A 141 11.83 -7.48 -3.70
C SER A 141 11.40 -8.90 -4.07
N SER A 142 11.17 -9.15 -5.36
CA SER A 142 10.72 -10.43 -5.89
C SER A 142 10.96 -10.53 -7.39
N THR A 143 11.30 -11.75 -7.85
CA THR A 143 11.36 -12.12 -9.27
C THR A 143 10.19 -13.01 -9.69
N ARG A 144 9.07 -12.95 -8.96
CA ARG A 144 7.87 -13.74 -9.20
C ARG A 144 6.62 -12.91 -8.93
N ILE A 145 5.51 -13.29 -9.55
CA ILE A 145 4.19 -12.70 -9.26
C ILE A 145 3.26 -13.72 -8.63
N ALA A 146 2.32 -13.23 -7.82
CA ALA A 146 1.24 -14.03 -7.26
C ALA A 146 0.13 -14.20 -8.32
N VAL A 147 -0.26 -15.44 -8.61
CA VAL A 147 -1.29 -15.81 -9.58
C VAL A 147 -2.36 -16.64 -8.87
N PRO A 148 -3.66 -16.33 -9.03
CA PRO A 148 -4.73 -17.14 -8.48
C PRO A 148 -4.90 -18.43 -9.29
N VAL A 149 -4.95 -19.57 -8.60
CA VAL A 149 -5.15 -20.90 -9.20
C VAL A 149 -6.21 -21.68 -8.43
N GLY A 150 -6.67 -22.80 -8.99
CA GLY A 150 -7.68 -23.66 -8.38
C GLY A 150 -9.10 -23.27 -8.78
N SER A 151 -10.07 -23.57 -7.92
CA SER A 151 -11.48 -23.26 -8.16
C SER A 151 -11.97 -22.14 -7.23
N ARG A 152 -13.18 -21.64 -7.49
CA ARG A 152 -13.84 -20.65 -6.62
C ARG A 152 -14.01 -21.16 -5.17
N GLU A 153 -14.22 -22.46 -4.99
CA GLU A 153 -14.44 -23.12 -3.71
C GLU A 153 -13.13 -23.38 -2.96
N ALA A 154 -12.02 -23.52 -3.70
CA ALA A 154 -10.69 -23.82 -3.18
C ALA A 154 -9.60 -23.02 -3.92
N PRO A 155 -9.66 -21.68 -3.89
CA PRO A 155 -8.67 -20.86 -4.55
C PRO A 155 -7.36 -20.89 -3.77
N ARG A 156 -6.26 -20.82 -4.50
CA ARG A 156 -4.90 -20.78 -3.95
C ARG A 156 -4.11 -19.69 -4.66
N ILE A 157 -3.01 -19.28 -4.09
CA ILE A 157 -2.02 -18.41 -4.74
C ILE A 157 -0.82 -19.24 -5.10
N GLU A 158 -0.43 -19.20 -6.37
CA GLU A 158 0.84 -19.72 -6.86
C GLU A 158 1.76 -18.55 -7.21
N HIS A 159 3.06 -18.69 -6.87
CA HIS A 159 4.06 -17.68 -7.20
C HIS A 159 4.85 -18.13 -8.42
N ILE A 160 4.57 -17.53 -9.58
CA ILE A 160 5.20 -17.87 -10.84
C ILE A 160 6.40 -16.95 -11.07
N PRO A 161 7.63 -17.50 -11.15
CA PRO A 161 8.82 -16.72 -11.36
C PRO A 161 8.95 -16.28 -12.83
N PHE A 162 9.39 -15.04 -13.05
CA PHE A 162 9.82 -14.56 -14.36
C PHE A 162 11.35 -14.61 -14.50
N ASP A 163 12.08 -14.73 -13.40
CA ASP A 163 13.53 -14.93 -13.37
C ASP A 163 13.93 -15.76 -12.14
N ALA A 164 15.16 -16.25 -12.12
CA ALA A 164 15.75 -16.83 -10.93
C ALA A 164 15.85 -15.80 -9.80
N ASP A 165 15.88 -16.26 -8.54
CA ASP A 165 15.96 -15.37 -7.38
C ASP A 165 17.23 -14.51 -7.43
N ALA A 166 17.08 -13.21 -7.49
CA ALA A 166 18.17 -12.26 -7.53
C ALA A 166 18.78 -11.96 -6.15
N GLY A 167 18.09 -12.33 -5.07
CA GLY A 167 18.41 -11.86 -3.73
C GLY A 167 18.18 -10.36 -3.58
N SER A 168 18.74 -9.75 -2.53
CA SER A 168 18.55 -8.31 -2.25
C SER A 168 19.56 -7.42 -3.03
N VAL A 169 19.58 -7.56 -4.36
CA VAL A 169 20.42 -6.78 -5.29
C VAL A 169 19.68 -5.50 -5.69
N PRO A 170 20.35 -4.34 -5.83
CA PRO A 170 19.72 -3.17 -6.42
C PRO A 170 19.21 -3.46 -7.84
N TRP A 171 18.01 -2.94 -8.19
CA TRP A 171 17.43 -3.15 -9.52
C TRP A 171 18.38 -2.72 -10.66
N GLU A 172 19.14 -1.65 -10.47
CA GLU A 172 20.13 -1.18 -11.45
C GLU A 172 21.34 -2.12 -11.64
N GLU A 173 21.54 -3.10 -10.74
CA GLU A 173 22.59 -4.14 -10.83
C GLU A 173 22.00 -5.51 -11.16
N ALA A 174 20.69 -5.68 -11.04
CA ALA A 174 20.04 -6.95 -11.32
C ALA A 174 19.95 -7.19 -12.83
N THR A 175 20.69 -8.18 -13.30
CA THR A 175 20.61 -8.67 -14.69
C THR A 175 19.77 -9.92 -14.77
N LEU A 176 19.19 -10.18 -15.93
CA LEU A 176 18.46 -11.41 -16.22
C LEU A 176 19.36 -12.63 -16.01
N ARG A 177 18.92 -13.59 -15.22
CA ARG A 177 19.67 -14.80 -14.82
C ARG A 177 19.19 -16.06 -15.52
N ASP A 178 17.91 -16.15 -15.80
CA ASP A 178 17.30 -17.31 -16.45
C ASP A 178 16.41 -16.85 -17.62
N GLU A 179 17.01 -16.86 -18.81
CA GLU A 179 16.32 -16.47 -20.04
C GLU A 179 15.13 -17.39 -20.37
N THR A 180 15.22 -18.68 -20.03
CA THR A 180 14.13 -19.64 -20.29
C THR A 180 12.92 -19.34 -19.42
N LEU A 181 13.12 -19.06 -18.13
CA LEU A 181 12.05 -18.61 -17.25
C LEU A 181 11.42 -17.33 -17.76
N PHE A 182 12.23 -16.39 -18.25
CA PHE A 182 11.74 -15.11 -18.74
C PHE A 182 10.91 -15.28 -20.03
N ARG A 183 11.42 -16.00 -21.01
CA ARG A 183 10.73 -16.21 -22.30
C ARG A 183 9.39 -16.94 -22.13
N THR A 184 9.33 -17.95 -21.26
CA THR A 184 8.13 -18.79 -21.04
C THR A 184 7.18 -18.21 -19.99
N PHE A 185 7.49 -17.07 -19.40
CA PHE A 185 6.73 -16.56 -18.25
C PHE A 185 5.26 -16.30 -18.59
N ALA A 186 4.96 -15.60 -19.69
CA ALA A 186 3.58 -15.28 -20.07
C ALA A 186 2.75 -16.55 -20.30
N ASP A 187 3.33 -17.58 -20.96
CA ASP A 187 2.65 -18.84 -21.22
C ASP A 187 2.36 -19.61 -19.94
N ARG A 188 3.31 -19.64 -19.00
CA ARG A 188 3.15 -20.28 -17.69
C ARG A 188 2.07 -19.60 -16.85
N VAL A 189 2.02 -18.26 -16.88
CA VAL A 189 0.94 -17.50 -16.21
C VAL A 189 -0.41 -17.77 -16.85
N SER A 190 -0.49 -17.79 -18.18
CA SER A 190 -1.73 -18.08 -18.91
C SER A 190 -2.22 -19.51 -18.62
N ALA A 191 -1.32 -20.49 -18.58
CA ALA A 191 -1.64 -21.86 -18.20
C ALA A 191 -2.17 -21.96 -16.77
N ALA A 192 -1.57 -21.25 -15.83
CA ALA A 192 -2.01 -21.21 -14.43
C ALA A 192 -3.39 -20.54 -14.27
N LEU A 193 -3.70 -19.54 -15.11
CA LEU A 193 -4.99 -18.84 -15.10
C LEU A 193 -6.09 -19.57 -15.88
N SER A 194 -5.79 -20.68 -16.57
CA SER A 194 -6.75 -21.38 -17.42
C SER A 194 -8.02 -21.88 -16.70
N CYS A 195 -7.96 -22.01 -15.37
CA CYS A 195 -9.13 -22.34 -14.54
C CYS A 195 -10.09 -21.15 -14.31
N TRP A 196 -9.71 -19.93 -14.71
CA TRP A 196 -10.52 -18.74 -14.60
C TRP A 196 -10.87 -18.19 -15.99
N PRO A 197 -12.06 -17.59 -16.18
CA PRO A 197 -12.43 -16.96 -17.45
C PRO A 197 -11.76 -15.59 -17.60
N LEU A 198 -10.42 -15.56 -17.58
CA LEU A 198 -9.60 -14.36 -17.64
C LEU A 198 -8.58 -14.48 -18.77
N GLU A 199 -8.49 -13.42 -19.58
CA GLU A 199 -7.43 -13.25 -20.56
C GLU A 199 -6.48 -12.14 -20.04
N PRO A 200 -5.30 -12.49 -19.50
CA PRO A 200 -4.39 -11.51 -18.94
C PRO A 200 -3.75 -10.65 -20.05
N MET A 201 -3.64 -9.35 -19.83
CA MET A 201 -2.90 -8.47 -20.76
C MET A 201 -1.43 -8.86 -20.92
N LEU A 202 -0.89 -9.63 -19.99
CA LEU A 202 0.49 -10.11 -19.98
C LEU A 202 0.89 -10.75 -21.30
N SER A 203 0.03 -11.59 -21.86
CA SER A 203 0.29 -12.29 -23.14
C SER A 203 0.55 -11.33 -24.30
N GLY A 204 -0.07 -10.16 -24.26
CA GLY A 204 0.12 -9.15 -25.30
C GLY A 204 1.29 -8.20 -25.05
N ILE A 205 1.69 -7.95 -23.80
CA ILE A 205 2.72 -6.94 -23.48
C ILE A 205 4.09 -7.55 -23.20
N TRP A 206 4.17 -8.81 -22.76
CA TRP A 206 5.43 -9.48 -22.43
C TRP A 206 6.36 -9.67 -23.63
N PRO A 207 5.87 -9.98 -24.84
CA PRO A 207 6.71 -10.11 -26.03
C PRO A 207 7.61 -8.92 -26.29
N ALA A 208 7.18 -7.69 -25.99
CA ALA A 208 7.97 -6.48 -26.18
C ALA A 208 9.30 -6.51 -25.40
N ALA A 209 9.33 -7.11 -24.21
CA ALA A 209 10.57 -7.30 -23.46
C ALA A 209 11.38 -8.51 -23.94
N VAL A 210 10.71 -9.58 -24.38
CA VAL A 210 11.39 -10.77 -24.96
C VAL A 210 12.13 -10.42 -26.23
N GLU A 211 11.59 -9.53 -27.07
CA GLU A 211 12.22 -9.05 -28.31
C GLU A 211 13.52 -8.25 -28.05
N ARG A 212 13.70 -7.72 -26.84
CA ARG A 212 14.92 -7.00 -26.45
C ARG A 212 16.04 -7.93 -25.95
N LEU A 213 15.76 -9.21 -25.79
CA LEU A 213 16.79 -10.17 -25.44
C LEU A 213 17.72 -10.41 -26.62
N PRO A 214 19.04 -10.56 -26.38
CA PRO A 214 19.99 -10.86 -27.47
C PRO A 214 19.63 -12.18 -28.13
N ASN A 215 19.86 -12.26 -29.45
CA ASN A 215 19.73 -13.52 -30.17
C ASN A 215 20.73 -14.54 -29.62
N VAL A 216 20.36 -15.81 -29.63
CA VAL A 216 21.14 -16.94 -29.07
C VAL A 216 22.59 -16.93 -29.57
N GLU A 217 22.81 -16.57 -30.85
CA GLU A 217 24.13 -16.50 -31.47
C GLU A 217 25.01 -15.38 -30.93
N HIS A 218 24.43 -14.33 -30.35
CA HIS A 218 25.12 -13.16 -29.85
C HIS A 218 25.12 -13.07 -28.31
N ALA A 219 24.36 -13.92 -27.63
CA ALA A 219 24.15 -13.87 -26.18
C ALA A 219 25.45 -14.00 -25.38
N ALA A 220 26.43 -14.76 -25.90
CA ALA A 220 27.74 -14.91 -25.25
C ALA A 220 28.66 -13.67 -25.35
N ARG A 221 28.32 -12.69 -26.20
CA ARG A 221 29.16 -11.51 -26.49
C ARG A 221 28.59 -10.20 -25.92
N VAL A 222 27.35 -10.22 -25.44
CA VAL A 222 26.63 -9.04 -24.92
C VAL A 222 26.31 -9.30 -23.46
N PRO A 223 26.56 -8.35 -22.56
CA PRO A 223 26.13 -8.53 -21.15
C PRO A 223 24.63 -8.75 -21.07
N PRO A 224 24.14 -9.58 -20.12
CA PRO A 224 22.72 -9.82 -19.97
C PRO A 224 21.98 -8.51 -19.65
N PRO A 225 20.78 -8.31 -20.20
CA PRO A 225 20.03 -7.08 -20.00
C PRO A 225 19.64 -6.91 -18.51
N ARG A 226 19.52 -5.66 -18.11
CA ARG A 226 19.03 -5.35 -16.75
C ARG A 226 17.57 -5.71 -16.61
N LEU A 227 17.24 -6.32 -15.49
CA LEU A 227 15.86 -6.73 -15.19
C LEU A 227 14.94 -5.51 -15.06
N SER A 228 15.44 -4.40 -14.49
CA SER A 228 14.73 -3.13 -14.43
C SER A 228 14.30 -2.60 -15.80
N ASP A 229 15.15 -2.70 -16.80
CA ASP A 229 14.88 -2.21 -18.15
C ASP A 229 13.80 -3.08 -18.82
N LEU A 230 13.91 -4.41 -18.70
CA LEU A 230 12.93 -5.34 -19.25
C LEU A 230 11.53 -5.14 -18.63
N LEU A 231 11.42 -5.02 -17.31
CA LEU A 231 10.12 -4.80 -16.64
C LEU A 231 9.56 -3.40 -16.92
N THR A 232 10.41 -2.41 -17.11
CA THR A 232 10.02 -1.07 -17.57
C THR A 232 9.39 -1.12 -18.96
N ILE A 233 9.97 -1.88 -19.89
CA ILE A 233 9.42 -2.07 -21.24
C ILE A 233 8.03 -2.72 -21.16
N VAL A 234 7.85 -3.79 -20.37
CA VAL A 234 6.55 -4.45 -20.18
C VAL A 234 5.48 -3.47 -19.69
N ARG A 235 5.78 -2.69 -18.65
CA ARG A 235 4.84 -1.71 -18.11
C ARG A 235 4.56 -0.61 -19.12
N ARG A 236 5.59 -0.08 -19.76
CA ARG A 236 5.46 0.98 -20.74
C ARG A 236 4.64 0.55 -21.96
N GLU A 237 4.82 -0.67 -22.45
CA GLU A 237 3.99 -1.24 -23.52
C GLU A 237 2.51 -1.26 -23.13
N ALA A 238 2.19 -1.64 -21.88
CA ALA A 238 0.82 -1.56 -21.38
C ALA A 238 0.30 -0.12 -21.33
N GLU A 239 1.10 0.83 -20.85
CA GLU A 239 0.75 2.25 -20.75
C GLU A 239 0.51 2.88 -22.13
N LEU A 240 1.36 2.58 -23.10
CA LEU A 240 1.20 3.04 -24.48
C LEU A 240 -0.11 2.57 -25.11
N ARG A 241 -0.46 1.30 -24.95
CA ARG A 241 -1.74 0.73 -25.42
C ARG A 241 -2.96 1.37 -24.76
N LEU A 242 -2.79 1.95 -23.58
CA LEU A 242 -3.81 2.68 -22.84
C LEU A 242 -3.78 4.21 -23.11
N GLY A 243 -2.89 4.70 -23.98
CA GLY A 243 -2.78 6.10 -24.36
C GLY A 243 -2.09 7.02 -23.35
N LEU A 244 -1.30 6.44 -22.40
CA LEU A 244 -0.48 7.23 -21.49
C LEU A 244 0.81 7.69 -22.17
N ASN A 245 1.22 8.92 -21.85
CA ASN A 245 2.39 9.57 -22.46
C ASN A 245 3.31 10.25 -21.43
N ASN A 246 3.57 9.57 -20.31
CA ASN A 246 4.52 10.07 -19.31
C ASN A 246 5.96 9.94 -19.83
N LEU A 247 6.80 10.91 -19.47
CA LEU A 247 8.24 10.73 -19.55
C LEU A 247 8.72 9.84 -18.41
N GLU A 248 9.84 9.17 -18.62
CA GLU A 248 10.40 8.26 -17.63
C GLU A 248 11.91 8.46 -17.47
N LEU A 249 12.39 8.31 -16.24
CA LEU A 249 13.83 8.37 -15.96
C LEU A 249 14.17 7.45 -14.78
N PRO A 250 15.15 6.53 -14.93
CA PRO A 250 15.73 5.81 -13.81
C PRO A 250 16.44 6.74 -12.82
N ILE A 251 16.30 6.49 -11.53
CA ILE A 251 17.02 7.22 -10.49
C ILE A 251 18.54 7.07 -10.68
N SER A 252 19.01 5.93 -11.16
CA SER A 252 20.42 5.73 -11.47
C SER A 252 20.95 6.79 -12.47
N GLN A 253 20.20 7.13 -13.51
CA GLN A 253 20.57 8.17 -14.49
C GLN A 253 20.39 9.59 -13.93
N LEU A 254 19.31 9.82 -13.17
CA LEU A 254 19.10 11.09 -12.46
C LEU A 254 20.30 11.44 -11.57
N CYS A 255 20.86 10.46 -10.87
CA CYS A 255 22.01 10.64 -9.98
C CYS A 255 23.31 11.02 -10.68
N GLU A 256 23.39 10.94 -12.01
CA GLU A 256 24.55 11.34 -12.79
C GLU A 256 24.51 12.81 -13.23
N THR A 257 23.41 13.52 -12.96
CA THR A 257 23.26 14.94 -13.30
C THR A 257 24.10 15.85 -12.37
N LYS A 258 24.50 17.00 -12.90
CA LYS A 258 25.22 18.03 -12.13
C LYS A 258 24.34 18.60 -11.01
N SER A 259 23.06 18.74 -11.26
CA SER A 259 22.08 19.20 -10.28
C SER A 259 21.96 18.25 -9.09
N PHE A 260 21.97 16.93 -9.32
CA PHE A 260 22.01 15.96 -8.23
C PHE A 260 23.32 16.05 -7.44
N ALA A 261 24.45 16.25 -8.09
CA ALA A 261 25.72 16.46 -7.39
C ALA A 261 25.69 17.73 -6.52
N TRP A 262 25.05 18.83 -6.97
CA TRP A 262 24.79 20.02 -6.14
C TRP A 262 23.93 19.71 -4.92
N PHE A 263 22.86 18.95 -5.09
CA PHE A 263 22.01 18.50 -3.99
C PHE A 263 22.79 17.66 -2.98
N VAL A 264 23.57 16.69 -3.43
CA VAL A 264 24.46 15.89 -2.57
C VAL A 264 25.44 16.82 -1.82
N CYS A 265 26.12 17.68 -2.55
CA CYS A 265 27.08 18.62 -2.00
C CYS A 265 26.47 19.49 -0.90
N SER A 266 25.22 19.94 -1.06
CA SER A 266 24.50 20.74 -0.07
C SER A 266 24.29 20.00 1.25
N LEU A 267 23.90 18.72 1.20
CA LEU A 267 23.69 17.91 2.41
C LEU A 267 25.01 17.47 3.07
N LEU A 268 26.08 17.32 2.28
CA LEU A 268 27.40 16.93 2.76
C LEU A 268 28.25 18.14 3.24
N SER A 269 27.86 19.37 2.96
CA SER A 269 28.58 20.58 3.40
C SER A 269 28.53 20.76 4.92
N ASP A 270 27.44 20.32 5.54
CA ASP A 270 27.26 20.27 7.00
C ASP A 270 26.63 18.92 7.39
N PRO A 271 27.44 17.85 7.46
CA PRO A 271 26.91 16.52 7.74
C PRO A 271 26.39 16.38 9.17
N GLN A 272 26.90 17.14 10.12
CA GLN A 272 26.40 17.13 11.49
C GLN A 272 24.96 17.64 11.54
N ARG A 273 24.69 18.78 10.91
CA ARG A 273 23.34 19.35 10.80
C ARG A 273 22.40 18.42 10.05
N THR A 274 22.83 17.87 8.92
CA THR A 274 22.02 16.92 8.12
C THR A 274 21.66 15.67 8.92
N HIS A 275 22.64 15.08 9.62
CA HIS A 275 22.46 13.89 10.46
C HIS A 275 21.49 14.16 11.62
N SER A 276 21.66 15.27 12.36
CA SER A 276 20.81 15.63 13.49
C SER A 276 19.37 15.88 13.04
N ILE A 277 19.17 16.75 12.04
CA ILE A 277 17.83 17.08 11.51
C ILE A 277 17.12 15.82 11.01
N TYR A 278 17.80 14.93 10.27
CA TYR A 278 17.21 13.70 9.77
C TYR A 278 16.70 12.82 10.92
N ASN A 279 17.55 12.57 11.92
CA ASN A 279 17.23 11.73 13.06
C ASN A 279 16.13 12.32 13.95
N GLU A 280 16.14 13.64 14.17
CA GLU A 280 15.08 14.34 14.90
C GLU A 280 13.73 14.18 14.22
N VAL A 281 13.64 14.43 12.92
CA VAL A 281 12.41 14.29 12.13
C VAL A 281 11.88 12.85 12.17
N VAL A 282 12.76 11.84 12.04
CA VAL A 282 12.39 10.44 12.15
C VAL A 282 11.88 10.09 13.56
N ALA A 283 12.54 10.58 14.59
CA ALA A 283 12.14 10.36 15.99
C ALA A 283 10.78 11.02 16.31
N GLU A 284 10.56 12.25 15.84
CA GLU A 284 9.29 12.95 15.98
C GLU A 284 8.14 12.18 15.29
N TYR A 285 8.35 11.76 14.05
CA TYR A 285 7.36 10.95 13.31
C TYR A 285 6.99 9.67 14.05
N ARG A 286 7.99 8.92 14.55
CA ARG A 286 7.75 7.69 15.30
C ARG A 286 6.97 7.93 16.58
N ARG A 287 7.28 8.99 17.30
CA ARG A 287 6.59 9.38 18.53
C ARG A 287 5.11 9.67 18.27
N VAL A 288 4.79 10.48 17.27
CA VAL A 288 3.42 10.86 16.93
C VAL A 288 2.61 9.66 16.41
N ASN A 289 3.22 8.86 15.54
CA ASN A 289 2.55 7.70 14.94
C ASN A 289 2.63 6.43 15.81
N ARG A 290 3.21 6.51 17.02
CA ARG A 290 3.38 5.39 17.96
C ARG A 290 4.11 4.19 17.36
N VAL A 291 5.12 4.45 16.51
CA VAL A 291 5.94 3.41 15.86
C VAL A 291 7.06 3.00 16.80
N ARG A 292 7.07 1.73 17.21
CA ARG A 292 8.12 1.17 18.10
C ARG A 292 9.31 0.56 17.34
N ASN A 293 9.08 0.15 16.08
CA ASN A 293 10.13 -0.46 15.26
C ASN A 293 11.10 0.62 14.77
N ARG A 294 12.37 0.52 15.14
CA ARG A 294 13.44 1.46 14.73
C ARG A 294 13.84 1.36 13.25
N GLN A 295 13.46 0.30 12.57
CA GLN A 295 13.67 0.15 11.12
C GLN A 295 12.52 0.76 10.30
N HIS A 296 11.42 1.12 10.95
CA HIS A 296 10.22 1.65 10.29
C HIS A 296 9.92 3.09 10.76
N PRO A 297 9.54 4.03 9.88
CA PRO A 297 9.41 3.89 8.42
C PRO A 297 10.76 3.81 7.70
N VAL A 298 11.80 4.39 8.27
CA VAL A 298 13.20 4.37 7.82
C VAL A 298 14.11 4.24 9.05
N PRO A 299 15.31 3.63 8.92
CA PRO A 299 16.27 3.57 10.01
C PRO A 299 16.85 4.95 10.36
N ASP A 300 17.26 5.11 11.60
CA ASP A 300 18.08 6.26 12.02
C ASP A 300 19.43 6.21 11.30
N LEU A 301 20.01 7.37 11.07
CA LEU A 301 21.40 7.50 10.66
C LEU A 301 22.29 7.24 11.87
N SER A 302 23.29 6.39 11.71
CA SER A 302 24.23 6.03 12.77
C SER A 302 25.46 6.95 12.77
N SER A 303 26.16 6.97 13.90
CA SER A 303 27.49 7.54 14.01
C SER A 303 28.46 6.46 14.48
N ARG A 304 29.72 6.61 14.20
CA ARG A 304 30.79 5.78 14.75
C ARG A 304 31.94 6.66 15.21
N MET A 305 32.53 6.31 16.31
CA MET A 305 33.69 7.00 16.79
C MET A 305 34.83 6.88 15.78
N GLY A 306 35.47 8.00 15.45
CA GLY A 306 36.71 8.09 14.69
C GLY A 306 37.91 7.96 15.61
N ASP A 307 39.05 8.02 14.99
CA ASP A 307 40.33 8.24 15.64
C ASP A 307 40.55 9.75 15.91
N THR A 308 41.78 10.22 15.92
CA THR A 308 42.16 11.60 16.22
C THR A 308 41.52 12.69 15.33
N ASP A 309 40.95 12.30 14.18
CA ASP A 309 40.45 13.23 13.15
C ASP A 309 38.92 13.46 13.20
N GLY A 310 38.22 12.98 14.21
CA GLY A 310 36.79 13.19 14.43
C GLY A 310 35.91 12.01 14.01
N ASP A 311 34.61 12.14 14.31
CA ASP A 311 33.63 11.08 14.13
C ASP A 311 33.13 10.95 12.69
N TRP A 312 32.83 9.71 12.32
CA TRP A 312 32.15 9.39 11.07
C TRP A 312 30.63 9.42 11.24
N LEU A 313 29.96 10.20 10.44
CA LEU A 313 28.51 10.32 10.42
C LEU A 313 27.93 9.59 9.21
N GLU A 314 26.94 8.73 9.42
CA GLU A 314 26.18 8.14 8.34
C GLU A 314 25.36 9.22 7.65
N SER A 315 25.36 9.22 6.33
CA SER A 315 24.60 10.13 5.47
C SER A 315 23.34 9.44 4.91
N PRO A 316 22.30 10.19 4.53
CA PRO A 316 21.08 9.61 3.97
C PRO A 316 21.25 9.18 2.51
N PHE A 317 22.43 8.63 2.17
CA PHE A 317 22.77 8.08 0.86
C PHE A 317 23.30 6.66 0.97
N TRP A 318 23.14 5.92 -0.12
CA TRP A 318 23.82 4.67 -0.38
C TRP A 318 25.06 4.92 -1.24
N ILE A 319 26.08 4.07 -1.08
CA ILE A 319 27.26 4.07 -1.95
C ILE A 319 27.75 2.64 -2.13
N TRP A 320 28.10 2.29 -3.36
CA TRP A 320 28.68 0.99 -3.68
C TRP A 320 29.46 1.07 -4.98
N ARG A 321 30.26 0.06 -5.28
CA ARG A 321 30.98 -0.03 -6.54
C ARG A 321 30.10 -0.68 -7.60
N ALA A 322 30.15 -0.20 -8.84
CA ALA A 322 29.45 -0.82 -9.98
C ALA A 322 29.78 -2.31 -10.07
N GLY A 323 28.75 -3.16 -10.17
CA GLY A 323 28.86 -4.61 -10.12
C GLY A 323 28.76 -5.22 -8.71
N ASP A 324 28.83 -4.42 -7.65
CA ASP A 324 28.55 -4.94 -6.30
C ASP A 324 27.06 -5.26 -6.15
N LEU A 325 26.77 -6.44 -5.60
CA LEU A 325 25.41 -6.91 -5.40
C LEU A 325 24.76 -6.35 -4.13
N ARG A 326 25.48 -5.52 -3.35
CA ARG A 326 24.98 -4.96 -2.08
C ARG A 326 25.28 -3.47 -1.98
N ARG A 327 24.27 -2.71 -1.59
CA ARG A 327 24.41 -1.29 -1.29
C ARG A 327 25.15 -1.09 0.02
N GLY A 328 26.18 -0.24 0.02
CA GLY A 328 26.88 0.20 1.21
C GLY A 328 26.28 1.47 1.80
N ARG A 329 26.50 1.71 3.08
CA ARG A 329 26.12 2.96 3.76
C ARG A 329 27.23 3.97 3.54
N LEU A 330 26.86 5.19 3.13
CA LEU A 330 27.80 6.30 3.02
C LEU A 330 28.06 6.90 4.40
N PHE A 331 29.32 6.90 4.81
CA PHE A 331 29.80 7.62 5.98
C PHE A 331 30.65 8.81 5.56
N ILE A 332 30.59 9.87 6.34
CA ILE A 332 31.27 11.13 6.06
C ILE A 332 32.03 11.57 7.30
N ARG A 333 33.24 12.07 7.09
CA ARG A 333 34.04 12.76 8.06
C ARG A 333 34.49 14.10 7.50
N VAL A 334 34.32 15.15 8.26
CA VAL A 334 34.82 16.50 7.93
C VAL A 334 36.10 16.76 8.69
N THR A 335 37.17 17.02 7.97
CA THR A 335 38.42 17.55 8.52
C THR A 335 38.52 19.06 8.23
N PRO A 336 39.49 19.80 8.79
CA PRO A 336 39.66 21.21 8.46
C PRO A 336 39.84 21.51 6.97
N ALA A 337 40.48 20.59 6.20
CA ALA A 337 40.81 20.76 4.80
C ALA A 337 39.85 20.01 3.84
N GLU A 338 39.29 18.90 4.29
CA GLU A 338 38.67 17.92 3.39
C GLU A 338 37.34 17.38 3.92
N LEU A 339 36.55 16.88 2.99
CA LEU A 339 35.38 16.05 3.19
C LEU A 339 35.73 14.62 2.76
N GLN A 340 35.80 13.69 3.70
CA GLN A 340 36.12 12.30 3.41
C GLN A 340 34.84 11.46 3.32
N LEU A 341 34.74 10.65 2.25
CA LEU A 341 33.64 9.73 2.00
C LEU A 341 34.12 8.29 2.20
N ALA A 342 33.33 7.47 2.89
CA ALA A 342 33.65 6.07 3.14
C ALA A 342 32.44 5.15 2.89
N ASN A 343 32.71 3.96 2.36
CA ASN A 343 31.79 2.83 2.34
C ASN A 343 32.09 1.96 3.57
N GLY A 344 31.20 1.98 4.55
CA GLY A 344 31.48 1.32 5.81
C GLY A 344 32.76 1.88 6.44
N LYS A 345 33.81 1.06 6.59
CA LYS A 345 35.11 1.47 7.17
C LYS A 345 36.15 1.91 6.14
N THR A 346 35.88 1.72 4.85
CA THR A 346 36.85 1.98 3.77
C THR A 346 36.65 3.37 3.22
N VAL A 347 37.67 4.24 3.34
CA VAL A 347 37.68 5.56 2.71
C VAL A 347 37.76 5.37 1.18
N ILE A 348 36.84 6.02 0.47
CA ILE A 348 36.69 5.95 -0.98
C ILE A 348 37.43 7.12 -1.62
N VAL A 349 37.20 8.33 -1.08
CA VAL A 349 37.69 9.57 -1.65
C VAL A 349 37.72 10.67 -0.59
N SER A 350 38.71 11.56 -0.70
CA SER A 350 38.77 12.86 -0.06
C SER A 350 38.41 13.94 -1.07
N LEU A 351 37.48 14.80 -0.74
CA LEU A 351 37.01 15.90 -1.58
C LEU A 351 37.37 17.24 -0.92
N PRO A 352 37.55 18.32 -1.69
CA PRO A 352 37.62 19.65 -1.10
C PRO A 352 36.40 19.94 -0.25
N ARG A 353 36.57 20.60 0.88
CA ARG A 353 35.46 21.00 1.73
C ARG A 353 34.57 21.99 0.96
N PRO A 354 33.27 21.72 0.76
CA PRO A 354 32.38 22.63 0.05
C PRO A 354 32.06 23.83 0.93
N VAL A 355 32.48 25.00 0.48
CA VAL A 355 32.16 26.29 1.12
C VAL A 355 31.44 27.20 0.13
N VAL A 356 30.72 28.20 0.66
CA VAL A 356 30.03 29.20 -0.17
C VAL A 356 31.00 29.84 -1.14
N GLY A 357 30.66 29.84 -2.44
CA GLY A 357 31.47 30.42 -3.52
C GLY A 357 32.55 29.50 -4.12
N SER A 358 32.85 28.34 -3.52
CA SER A 358 33.86 27.39 -4.06
C SER A 358 33.40 25.94 -4.14
N ALA A 359 32.10 25.67 -4.06
CA ALA A 359 31.54 24.32 -4.08
C ALA A 359 31.63 23.61 -5.44
N GLU A 360 31.89 24.32 -6.54
CA GLU A 360 31.96 23.75 -7.92
C GLU A 360 33.00 22.62 -8.05
N SER A 361 34.15 22.77 -7.38
CA SER A 361 35.21 21.73 -7.42
C SER A 361 34.72 20.43 -6.75
N THR A 362 34.03 20.53 -5.62
CA THR A 362 33.47 19.36 -4.92
C THR A 362 32.35 18.73 -5.75
N VAL A 363 31.48 19.54 -6.35
CA VAL A 363 30.42 19.08 -7.26
C VAL A 363 30.99 18.30 -8.44
N ALA A 364 32.04 18.84 -9.09
CA ALA A 364 32.70 18.15 -10.22
C ALA A 364 33.31 16.81 -9.78
N GLN A 365 33.90 16.74 -8.59
CA GLN A 365 34.50 15.51 -8.08
C GLN A 365 33.42 14.49 -7.65
N LEU A 366 32.26 14.93 -7.13
CA LEU A 366 31.12 14.05 -6.87
C LEU A 366 30.57 13.44 -8.16
N GLN A 367 30.46 14.23 -9.23
CA GLN A 367 30.08 13.70 -10.55
C GLN A 367 31.11 12.67 -11.07
N ALA A 368 32.41 12.94 -10.88
CA ALA A 368 33.47 12.04 -11.28
C ALA A 368 33.50 10.69 -10.53
N LEU A 369 32.74 10.52 -9.46
CA LEU A 369 32.60 9.22 -8.76
C LEU A 369 32.10 8.13 -9.71
N ALA A 370 31.14 8.45 -10.57
CA ALA A 370 30.56 7.51 -11.53
C ALA A 370 31.62 6.98 -12.49
N SER A 371 32.50 7.83 -13.06
CA SER A 371 33.59 7.43 -13.94
C SER A 371 34.68 6.60 -13.24
N ARG A 372 34.75 6.70 -11.90
CA ARG A 372 35.62 5.87 -11.05
C ARG A 372 34.96 4.55 -10.62
N GLY A 373 33.75 4.24 -11.14
CA GLY A 373 32.99 3.05 -10.84
C GLY A 373 32.25 3.09 -9.50
N TRP A 374 32.07 4.25 -8.88
CA TRP A 374 31.29 4.39 -7.65
C TRP A 374 29.88 4.90 -7.96
N LYS A 375 28.88 4.27 -7.36
CA LYS A 375 27.47 4.66 -7.45
C LYS A 375 27.02 5.29 -6.14
N LEU A 376 26.66 6.57 -6.21
CA LEU A 376 26.09 7.34 -5.10
C LEU A 376 24.59 7.52 -5.35
N ARG A 377 23.75 7.00 -4.45
CA ARG A 377 22.28 6.96 -4.65
C ARG A 377 21.53 7.45 -3.40
N PRO A 378 20.41 8.16 -3.56
CA PRO A 378 19.60 8.63 -2.42
C PRO A 378 18.87 7.46 -1.75
N ARG A 379 18.59 7.61 -0.45
CA ARG A 379 17.61 6.78 0.25
C ARG A 379 16.20 7.31 -0.01
N ALA A 380 15.16 6.56 0.38
CA ALA A 380 13.77 6.88 0.06
C ALA A 380 13.37 8.33 0.37
N LEU A 381 13.60 8.82 1.61
CA LEU A 381 13.27 10.21 1.97
C LEU A 381 14.11 11.23 1.18
N THR A 382 15.39 10.93 0.97
CA THR A 382 16.31 11.80 0.23
C THR A 382 15.97 11.86 -1.25
N ASN A 383 15.47 10.76 -1.82
CA ASN A 383 14.97 10.73 -3.18
C ASN A 383 13.78 11.68 -3.36
N THR A 384 12.78 11.58 -2.48
CA THR A 384 11.62 12.47 -2.49
C THR A 384 12.01 13.90 -2.19
N LEU A 385 12.97 14.12 -1.29
CA LEU A 385 13.50 15.46 -0.97
C LEU A 385 14.09 16.13 -2.22
N PHE A 386 14.95 15.43 -2.99
CA PHE A 386 15.45 15.94 -4.26
C PHE A 386 14.32 16.26 -5.24
N ALA A 387 13.42 15.29 -5.44
CA ALA A 387 12.34 15.44 -6.41
C ALA A 387 11.42 16.64 -6.08
N ARG A 388 11.09 16.87 -4.81
CA ARG A 388 10.19 17.96 -4.40
C ARG A 388 10.87 19.33 -4.36
N VAL A 389 12.15 19.40 -4.03
CA VAL A 389 12.88 20.67 -3.95
C VAL A 389 13.41 21.09 -5.32
N PHE A 390 13.94 20.16 -6.12
CA PHE A 390 14.69 20.49 -7.33
C PHE A 390 13.88 20.29 -8.63
N LEU A 391 12.81 19.46 -8.63
CA LEU A 391 12.10 19.11 -9.85
C LEU A 391 10.62 19.49 -9.84
N ALA A 392 9.85 18.85 -8.96
CA ALA A 392 8.39 18.81 -9.06
C ALA A 392 7.73 20.14 -8.69
N ASP A 393 6.69 20.50 -9.44
CA ASP A 393 5.70 21.48 -9.01
C ASP A 393 4.59 20.79 -8.20
N ALA A 394 4.35 19.49 -8.45
CA ALA A 394 3.58 18.61 -7.58
C ALA A 394 4.16 17.21 -7.60
N PHE A 395 4.23 16.56 -6.45
CA PHE A 395 4.66 15.17 -6.33
C PHE A 395 3.47 14.28 -5.99
N LEU A 396 3.29 13.18 -6.74
CA LEU A 396 2.15 12.29 -6.63
C LEU A 396 2.54 10.97 -5.95
N HIS A 397 2.04 10.79 -4.73
CA HIS A 397 2.26 9.59 -3.92
C HIS A 397 1.15 8.55 -4.03
N GLY A 398 1.48 7.29 -3.75
CA GLY A 398 0.54 6.30 -3.23
C GLY A 398 0.36 6.45 -1.71
N ILE A 399 -0.60 5.76 -1.11
CA ILE A 399 -0.88 5.84 0.34
C ILE A 399 0.32 5.46 1.22
N GLY A 400 1.22 4.60 0.73
CA GLY A 400 2.46 4.24 1.44
C GLY A 400 3.41 5.44 1.54
N GLY A 401 3.75 6.06 0.38
CA GLY A 401 4.64 7.21 0.30
C GLY A 401 4.09 8.43 1.03
N ALA A 402 2.81 8.73 0.86
CA ALA A 402 2.15 9.87 1.48
C ALA A 402 2.28 9.92 3.01
N LYS A 403 2.28 8.75 3.66
CA LYS A 403 2.48 8.66 5.13
C LYS A 403 3.86 9.14 5.58
N TYR A 404 4.86 8.97 4.75
CA TYR A 404 6.24 9.31 5.10
C TYR A 404 6.63 10.70 4.63
N ASP A 405 5.85 11.27 3.70
CA ASP A 405 6.19 12.56 3.09
C ASP A 405 5.98 13.75 4.03
N GLU A 406 5.24 13.57 5.12
CA GLU A 406 5.21 14.51 6.25
C GLU A 406 6.62 14.73 6.86
N MET A 407 7.48 13.69 6.83
CA MET A 407 8.89 13.86 7.23
C MET A 407 9.66 14.67 6.19
N THR A 408 9.38 14.46 4.89
CA THR A 408 10.03 15.23 3.82
C THR A 408 9.68 16.73 3.92
N ASP A 409 8.44 17.08 4.29
CA ASP A 409 8.04 18.47 4.52
C ASP A 409 8.96 19.15 5.57
N ARG A 410 9.22 18.47 6.68
CA ARG A 410 10.11 18.99 7.72
C ARG A 410 11.57 19.05 7.28
N LEU A 411 12.03 18.05 6.55
CA LEU A 411 13.37 18.06 5.98
C LEU A 411 13.54 19.25 5.01
N ILE A 412 12.53 19.56 4.18
CA ILE A 412 12.54 20.73 3.28
C ILE A 412 12.67 22.02 4.09
N ILE A 413 11.85 22.19 5.13
CA ILE A 413 11.88 23.39 5.97
C ILE A 413 13.23 23.52 6.68
N ARG A 414 13.67 22.47 7.37
CA ARG A 414 14.84 22.51 8.24
C ARG A 414 16.16 22.56 7.47
N LEU A 415 16.25 21.91 6.30
CA LEU A 415 17.49 21.86 5.50
C LEU A 415 17.59 23.00 4.49
N PHE A 416 16.49 23.37 3.83
CA PHE A 416 16.48 24.36 2.75
C PHE A 416 15.84 25.71 3.14
N GLY A 417 15.13 25.79 4.26
CA GLY A 417 14.51 27.03 4.73
C GLY A 417 13.35 27.51 3.86
N VAL A 418 12.70 26.64 3.11
CA VAL A 418 11.58 26.97 2.22
C VAL A 418 10.30 26.25 2.64
N THR A 419 9.15 26.85 2.33
CA THR A 419 7.86 26.19 2.54
C THR A 419 7.69 25.05 1.53
N PRO A 420 7.40 23.81 1.97
CA PRO A 420 7.25 22.67 1.07
C PRO A 420 6.00 22.81 0.19
N PRO A 421 6.08 22.48 -1.12
CA PRO A 421 4.90 22.43 -1.97
C PRO A 421 4.01 21.27 -1.53
N ASN A 422 2.69 21.42 -1.66
CA ASN A 422 1.75 20.36 -1.33
C ASN A 422 1.97 19.14 -2.23
N TYR A 423 1.95 17.94 -1.64
CA TYR A 423 1.96 16.69 -2.39
C TYR A 423 0.54 16.15 -2.59
N LEU A 424 0.41 15.28 -3.58
CA LEU A 424 -0.85 14.65 -3.97
C LEU A 424 -0.81 13.16 -3.60
N THR A 425 -1.96 12.59 -3.25
CA THR A 425 -2.05 11.16 -2.92
C THR A 425 -3.11 10.48 -3.75
N VAL A 426 -2.76 9.38 -4.41
CA VAL A 426 -3.69 8.57 -5.19
C VAL A 426 -3.47 7.08 -4.96
N THR A 427 -4.56 6.34 -4.83
CA THR A 427 -4.59 4.88 -4.94
C THR A 427 -5.96 4.44 -5.42
N ALA A 428 -6.04 3.23 -5.99
CA ALA A 428 -7.30 2.62 -6.38
C ALA A 428 -7.39 1.18 -5.88
N THR A 429 -8.60 0.64 -5.87
CA THR A 429 -8.81 -0.78 -5.63
C THR A 429 -9.44 -1.41 -6.85
N HIS A 430 -8.67 -2.24 -7.55
CA HIS A 430 -9.16 -3.09 -8.62
C HIS A 430 -8.89 -4.56 -8.25
N ARG A 431 -9.89 -5.40 -8.50
CA ARG A 431 -9.84 -6.84 -8.22
C ARG A 431 -10.03 -7.62 -9.51
N LEU A 432 -9.36 -8.74 -9.60
CA LEU A 432 -9.70 -9.75 -10.61
C LEU A 432 -11.12 -10.26 -10.34
N LEU A 433 -11.93 -10.44 -11.39
CA LEU A 433 -13.32 -10.91 -11.27
C LEU A 433 -13.37 -12.44 -11.14
N LEU A 434 -12.90 -12.95 -10.01
CA LEU A 434 -12.82 -14.38 -9.71
C LEU A 434 -14.10 -14.93 -9.06
N GLY A 435 -15.18 -14.14 -8.98
CA GLY A 435 -16.45 -14.59 -8.42
C GLY A 435 -16.43 -14.77 -6.90
N GLY A 436 -16.04 -13.76 -6.15
CA GLY A 436 -16.00 -13.79 -4.69
C GLY A 436 -17.35 -14.16 -4.04
N TRP A 437 -17.31 -14.61 -2.79
CA TRP A 437 -18.48 -14.95 -2.00
C TRP A 437 -19.00 -13.71 -1.26
N ASN A 438 -20.33 -13.61 -1.17
CA ASN A 438 -20.97 -12.54 -0.38
C ASN A 438 -21.05 -12.94 1.10
N VAL A 439 -19.89 -13.09 1.73
CA VAL A 439 -19.72 -13.47 3.13
C VAL A 439 -18.70 -12.55 3.79
N THR A 440 -19.03 -12.07 4.98
CA THR A 440 -18.18 -11.17 5.78
C THR A 440 -17.71 -11.82 7.07
N SER A 441 -16.72 -11.23 7.72
CA SER A 441 -16.31 -11.64 9.07
C SER A 441 -17.43 -11.47 10.11
N SER A 442 -18.35 -10.52 9.90
CA SER A 442 -19.52 -10.32 10.74
C SER A 442 -20.50 -11.49 10.63
N ASP A 443 -20.71 -12.02 9.40
CA ASP A 443 -21.61 -13.17 9.19
C ASP A 443 -21.06 -14.43 9.88
N VAL A 444 -19.75 -14.66 9.79
CA VAL A 444 -19.08 -15.76 10.49
C VAL A 444 -19.19 -15.58 12.01
N ALA A 445 -18.98 -14.35 12.52
CA ALA A 445 -19.14 -14.07 13.94
C ALA A 445 -20.59 -14.28 14.41
N ALA A 446 -21.58 -13.86 13.63
CA ALA A 446 -22.99 -14.08 13.91
C ALA A 446 -23.35 -15.58 13.97
N LEU A 447 -22.84 -16.39 13.02
CA LEU A 447 -23.04 -17.85 13.05
C LEU A 447 -22.34 -18.51 14.23
N LYS A 448 -21.14 -18.06 14.61
CA LYS A 448 -20.47 -18.52 15.83
C LYS A 448 -21.27 -18.21 17.09
N HIS A 449 -21.81 -16.99 17.16
CA HIS A 449 -22.64 -16.57 18.27
C HIS A 449 -23.95 -17.38 18.34
N ARG A 450 -24.62 -17.59 17.19
CA ARG A 450 -25.84 -18.43 17.13
C ARG A 450 -25.57 -19.88 17.57
N LEU A 451 -24.46 -20.47 17.13
CA LEU A 451 -24.07 -21.82 17.55
C LEU A 451 -23.71 -21.86 19.04
N TRP A 452 -23.05 -20.83 19.57
CA TRP A 452 -22.77 -20.69 20.98
C TRP A 452 -24.07 -20.55 21.79
N ASP A 453 -25.00 -19.68 21.37
CA ASP A 453 -26.30 -19.48 21.99
C ASP A 453 -27.12 -20.78 22.00
N PHE A 454 -27.16 -21.49 20.87
CA PHE A 454 -27.79 -22.80 20.77
C PHE A 454 -27.22 -23.84 21.77
N ASN A 455 -25.91 -23.86 21.96
CA ASN A 455 -25.28 -24.81 22.90
C ASN A 455 -25.50 -24.42 24.39
N HIS A 456 -25.78 -23.15 24.68
CA HIS A 456 -25.94 -22.67 26.07
C HIS A 456 -27.40 -22.41 26.46
N THR A 457 -28.22 -22.02 25.50
CA THR A 457 -29.65 -21.71 25.69
C THR A 457 -30.48 -22.33 24.56
N PRO A 458 -30.39 -23.68 24.36
CA PRO A 458 -31.05 -24.38 23.26
C PRO A 458 -32.57 -24.18 23.26
N GLU A 459 -33.16 -23.95 24.44
CA GLU A 459 -34.60 -23.69 24.61
C GLU A 459 -35.14 -22.52 23.78
N ARG A 460 -34.30 -21.58 23.40
CA ARG A 460 -34.70 -20.45 22.55
C ARG A 460 -34.90 -20.83 21.08
N HIS A 461 -34.47 -22.00 20.70
CA HIS A 461 -34.46 -22.48 19.31
C HIS A 461 -35.53 -23.56 19.06
N PHE A 462 -36.22 -24.06 20.13
CA PHE A 462 -37.37 -24.93 19.97
C PHE A 462 -38.60 -24.11 19.50
N ALA A 463 -39.40 -24.67 18.58
CA ALA A 463 -40.61 -23.99 18.11
C ALA A 463 -41.61 -23.76 19.27
N VAL A 464 -42.29 -22.63 19.24
CA VAL A 464 -43.24 -22.19 20.28
C VAL A 464 -44.35 -23.22 20.53
N ASP A 465 -44.68 -24.06 19.54
CA ASP A 465 -45.68 -25.10 19.65
C ASP A 465 -45.30 -26.28 20.59
N VAL A 466 -44.03 -26.38 20.98
CA VAL A 466 -43.54 -27.41 21.91
C VAL A 466 -43.52 -26.90 23.35
N ILE A 467 -43.71 -25.57 23.56
CA ILE A 467 -43.68 -24.95 24.88
C ILE A 467 -45.05 -24.35 25.18
N PRO A 468 -45.98 -25.11 25.77
CA PRO A 468 -47.21 -24.50 26.23
C PRO A 468 -46.94 -23.58 27.43
N SER A 469 -47.08 -22.26 27.23
CA SER A 469 -47.36 -21.25 28.27
C SER A 469 -46.49 -21.26 29.57
N LEU A 470 -45.19 -21.58 29.48
CA LEU A 470 -44.28 -21.58 30.66
C LEU A 470 -43.36 -20.36 30.74
N LEU A 471 -43.50 -19.38 29.86
CA LEU A 471 -42.78 -18.13 29.98
C LEU A 471 -43.58 -17.14 30.82
N PRO A 472 -43.07 -16.58 31.91
CA PRO A 472 -43.72 -15.49 32.62
C PRO A 472 -43.84 -14.28 31.68
N PRO A 473 -44.91 -13.43 31.79
CA PRO A 473 -45.06 -12.23 30.99
C PRO A 473 -43.85 -11.32 31.23
N GLY A 474 -43.20 -10.94 30.12
CA GLY A 474 -41.87 -10.37 30.06
C GLY A 474 -41.65 -9.17 30.96
N GLU A 475 -40.63 -9.25 31.77
CA GLU A 475 -39.89 -8.06 32.18
C GLU A 475 -38.82 -7.78 31.11
N GLY A 476 -39.02 -6.66 30.41
CA GLY A 476 -38.10 -6.19 29.37
C GLY A 476 -36.72 -5.98 29.95
N GLY A 477 -35.79 -6.79 29.51
CA GLY A 477 -34.35 -6.62 29.81
C GLY A 477 -33.89 -5.24 29.40
N ARG A 478 -33.50 -4.42 30.37
CA ARG A 478 -32.86 -3.14 30.18
C ARG A 478 -31.59 -3.36 29.34
N ARG A 479 -31.51 -2.71 28.19
CA ARG A 479 -30.29 -2.51 27.46
C ARG A 479 -29.33 -1.65 28.28
N PRO A 480 -28.08 -2.02 28.53
CA PRO A 480 -27.06 -1.09 28.96
C PRO A 480 -26.60 -0.28 27.72
N ASP A 481 -26.48 1.02 27.92
CA ASP A 481 -25.94 2.03 27.00
C ASP A 481 -26.95 2.74 26.06
N GLU A 482 -27.83 3.54 26.68
CA GLU A 482 -28.26 4.80 26.06
C GLU A 482 -27.70 5.97 26.90
N GLY A 483 -26.57 6.46 26.48
CA GLY A 483 -25.94 7.64 27.05
C GLY A 483 -24.87 8.24 26.19
N ARG A 484 -25.25 8.80 25.03
CA ARG A 484 -24.53 9.95 24.43
C ARG A 484 -25.38 10.64 23.36
N ALA A 485 -25.53 11.92 23.60
CA ALA A 485 -26.26 12.97 22.94
C ALA A 485 -26.34 12.92 21.40
N ALA A 486 -27.58 13.15 20.93
CA ALA A 486 -27.90 13.56 19.57
C ALA A 486 -27.33 14.95 19.30
N ILE A 487 -26.64 15.09 18.17
CA ILE A 487 -26.37 16.39 17.53
C ILE A 487 -27.26 16.43 16.29
N ASP A 488 -28.20 17.36 16.30
CA ASP A 488 -29.10 17.72 15.21
C ASP A 488 -28.33 18.12 13.95
N VAL A 489 -28.75 17.56 12.81
CA VAL A 489 -28.49 18.13 11.49
C VAL A 489 -29.81 18.17 10.73
N PRO A 490 -30.21 19.32 10.19
CA PRO A 490 -31.53 19.53 9.64
C PRO A 490 -31.74 18.89 8.27
N SER A 491 -32.98 18.40 8.09
CA SER A 491 -33.57 17.93 6.84
C SER A 491 -33.78 19.06 5.83
N GLN A 492 -33.40 18.83 4.57
CA GLN A 492 -34.07 19.52 3.43
C GLN A 492 -34.30 18.53 2.27
N ASN A 493 -35.58 18.34 2.09
CA ASN A 493 -36.46 18.11 0.92
C ASN A 493 -35.90 17.76 -0.47
N SER A 494 -36.40 16.62 -0.96
CA SER A 494 -37.18 16.36 -2.19
C SER A 494 -36.66 16.87 -3.54
N LEU A 495 -36.53 15.95 -4.48
CA LEU A 495 -37.32 15.85 -5.71
C LEU A 495 -36.81 14.70 -6.62
N ASP A 496 -37.77 13.86 -6.96
CA ASP A 496 -38.02 13.06 -8.18
C ASP A 496 -36.88 12.68 -9.16
N SER A 497 -36.73 11.44 -9.50
CA SER A 497 -37.34 10.66 -10.56
C SER A 497 -36.41 9.60 -11.15
N ASP A 498 -36.98 8.41 -11.27
CA ASP A 498 -36.74 7.37 -12.25
C ASP A 498 -35.33 6.99 -12.75
N SER A 499 -34.87 5.84 -12.28
CA SER A 499 -34.21 4.86 -13.13
C SER A 499 -34.09 3.46 -12.49
N PRO A 500 -34.04 2.35 -13.25
CA PRO A 500 -34.49 1.04 -12.82
C PRO A 500 -33.52 0.33 -11.90
N SER A 501 -34.06 -0.20 -10.83
CA SER A 501 -33.42 -1.00 -9.79
C SER A 501 -32.74 -2.24 -10.37
N ALA A 502 -31.41 -2.27 -10.30
CA ALA A 502 -30.68 -3.54 -10.22
C ALA A 502 -31.11 -4.22 -8.90
N ARG A 503 -31.84 -5.32 -8.99
CA ARG A 503 -32.23 -6.13 -7.84
C ARG A 503 -30.99 -6.62 -7.12
N SER A 504 -30.64 -5.96 -6.03
CA SER A 504 -29.80 -6.49 -4.97
C SER A 504 -30.55 -7.67 -4.36
N THR A 505 -30.17 -8.89 -4.69
CA THR A 505 -30.57 -10.09 -3.94
C THR A 505 -29.81 -10.07 -2.63
N SER A 506 -30.34 -9.31 -1.69
CA SER A 506 -29.95 -9.33 -0.29
C SER A 506 -30.18 -10.75 0.28
N ILE A 507 -29.20 -11.27 1.03
CA ILE A 507 -29.31 -12.51 1.83
C ILE A 507 -30.45 -12.45 2.88
N ALA A 508 -31.19 -11.35 2.98
CA ALA A 508 -32.37 -11.23 3.83
C ALA A 508 -33.47 -12.27 3.56
N GLY A 509 -33.40 -13.05 2.47
CA GLY A 509 -34.33 -14.13 2.15
C GLY A 509 -34.04 -15.49 2.83
N TRP A 510 -32.97 -15.61 3.62
CA TRP A 510 -32.61 -16.86 4.31
C TRP A 510 -32.88 -16.83 5.81
N PHE A 511 -33.72 -15.93 6.28
CA PHE A 511 -34.35 -16.07 7.59
C PHE A 511 -35.38 -17.19 7.46
N LEU A 512 -34.94 -18.45 7.56
CA LEU A 512 -35.81 -19.57 7.76
C LEU A 512 -36.56 -19.34 9.10
N HIS A 513 -37.87 -19.15 9.02
CA HIS A 513 -38.77 -19.44 10.13
C HIS A 513 -38.38 -20.82 10.67
N PRO A 514 -38.47 -21.08 11.99
CA PRO A 514 -38.25 -22.42 12.49
C PRO A 514 -39.17 -23.37 11.74
N SER A 515 -38.57 -24.33 11.04
CA SER A 515 -39.37 -25.37 10.36
C SER A 515 -40.14 -26.14 11.43
N PRO A 516 -41.44 -26.38 11.25
CA PRO A 516 -42.17 -27.25 12.16
C PRO A 516 -41.53 -28.64 12.10
N LEU A 517 -41.40 -29.28 13.27
CA LEU A 517 -40.96 -30.65 13.38
C LEU A 517 -41.83 -31.56 12.51
N PRO A 518 -41.27 -32.58 11.83
CA PRO A 518 -42.06 -33.55 11.11
C PRO A 518 -43.05 -34.21 12.07
N LYS A 519 -44.27 -34.31 11.67
CA LYS A 519 -45.29 -35.06 12.39
C LYS A 519 -45.07 -36.56 12.12
N GLU A 520 -44.19 -37.18 12.87
CA GLU A 520 -44.05 -38.63 12.93
C GLU A 520 -44.32 -39.13 14.33
N GLU A 521 -44.79 -40.35 14.47
CA GLU A 521 -45.27 -41.02 15.71
C GLU A 521 -44.17 -41.20 16.79
N GLY A 522 -43.45 -40.20 17.15
CA GLY A 522 -42.46 -40.14 18.21
C GLY A 522 -42.42 -38.78 18.92
N THR A 523 -43.20 -37.81 18.44
CA THR A 523 -43.12 -36.41 18.86
C THR A 523 -43.64 -36.18 20.30
N GLY A 524 -44.54 -37.03 20.81
CA GLY A 524 -45.09 -36.89 22.15
C GLY A 524 -44.08 -37.17 23.27
N ALA A 525 -43.28 -38.21 23.12
CA ALA A 525 -42.29 -38.58 24.13
C ALA A 525 -41.14 -37.55 24.20
N MET A 526 -40.65 -37.10 23.04
CA MET A 526 -39.60 -36.09 22.95
C MET A 526 -40.08 -34.72 23.48
N ALA A 527 -41.32 -34.34 23.19
CA ALA A 527 -41.91 -33.10 23.71
C ALA A 527 -42.03 -33.14 25.24
N ALA A 528 -42.42 -34.28 25.82
CA ALA A 528 -42.49 -34.47 27.26
C ALA A 528 -41.10 -34.38 27.92
N GLU A 529 -40.09 -35.01 27.34
CA GLU A 529 -38.72 -34.94 27.81
C GLU A 529 -38.13 -33.51 27.77
N VAL A 530 -38.36 -32.78 26.67
CA VAL A 530 -37.99 -31.35 26.54
C VAL A 530 -38.65 -30.51 27.62
N ALA A 531 -39.95 -30.71 27.86
CA ALA A 531 -40.71 -29.98 28.87
C ALA A 531 -40.18 -30.25 30.29
N GLU A 532 -39.84 -31.48 30.63
CA GLU A 532 -39.26 -31.86 31.93
C GLU A 532 -37.87 -31.21 32.14
N LEU A 533 -36.99 -31.29 31.13
CA LEU A 533 -35.66 -30.67 31.17
C LEU A 533 -35.74 -29.14 31.31
N LEU A 534 -36.70 -28.49 30.64
CA LEU A 534 -36.91 -27.05 30.76
C LEU A 534 -37.43 -26.67 32.16
N ALA A 535 -38.37 -27.42 32.73
CA ALA A 535 -38.86 -27.19 34.07
C ALA A 535 -37.75 -27.35 35.12
N GLU A 536 -36.89 -28.37 34.99
CA GLU A 536 -35.71 -28.56 35.86
C GLU A 536 -34.74 -27.39 35.72
N LYS A 537 -34.46 -26.95 34.48
CA LYS A 537 -33.54 -25.82 34.21
C LYS A 537 -34.03 -24.53 34.84
N GLN A 538 -35.32 -24.22 34.70
CA GLN A 538 -35.95 -23.02 35.31
C GLN A 538 -35.86 -23.06 36.83
N ARG A 539 -36.14 -24.20 37.46
CA ARG A 539 -35.99 -24.36 38.90
C ARG A 539 -34.56 -24.09 39.37
N LEU A 540 -33.55 -24.67 38.70
CA LEU A 540 -32.15 -24.49 39.06
C LEU A 540 -31.68 -23.03 38.87
N ILE A 541 -32.21 -22.33 37.86
CA ILE A 541 -31.93 -20.89 37.62
C ILE A 541 -32.56 -20.05 38.72
N ALA A 542 -33.81 -20.33 39.09
CA ALA A 542 -34.50 -19.63 40.19
C ALA A 542 -33.76 -19.82 41.52
N GLU A 543 -33.32 -21.05 41.83
CA GLU A 543 -32.49 -21.35 42.98
C GLU A 543 -31.16 -20.59 42.97
N GLN A 544 -30.50 -20.48 41.77
CA GLN A 544 -29.29 -19.71 41.63
C GLN A 544 -29.50 -18.23 41.92
N HIS A 545 -30.54 -17.62 41.35
CA HIS A 545 -30.88 -16.22 41.61
C HIS A 545 -31.23 -15.96 43.10
N ALA A 546 -31.94 -16.87 43.74
CA ALA A 546 -32.22 -16.79 45.17
C ALA A 546 -30.96 -16.84 46.02
N GLN A 547 -29.99 -17.68 45.64
CA GLN A 547 -28.68 -17.77 46.32
C GLN A 547 -27.78 -16.55 46.07
N ASP A 548 -27.83 -15.99 44.84
CA ASP A 548 -27.03 -14.80 44.48
C ASP A 548 -27.58 -13.53 45.17
N ALA A 549 -28.86 -13.52 45.57
CA ALA A 549 -29.49 -12.44 46.32
C ALA A 549 -29.18 -12.46 47.83
N LEU A 550 -28.56 -13.53 48.37
CA LEU A 550 -28.17 -13.64 49.78
C LEU A 550 -26.83 -12.96 50.04
N ASP A 551 -26.69 -12.28 51.18
CA ASP A 551 -25.43 -11.68 51.62
C ASP A 551 -24.34 -12.75 51.78
N HIS A 552 -23.09 -12.31 51.62
CA HIS A 552 -21.92 -13.19 51.69
C HIS A 552 -21.80 -13.98 53.00
N HIS A 553 -22.36 -13.48 54.06
CA HIS A 553 -22.36 -14.07 55.41
C HIS A 553 -23.67 -14.76 55.80
N ASP A 554 -24.65 -14.85 54.90
CA ASP A 554 -25.94 -15.50 55.20
C ASP A 554 -25.70 -17.01 55.33
N PRO A 555 -26.10 -17.63 56.49
CA PRO A 555 -25.90 -19.06 56.73
C PRO A 555 -26.70 -19.96 55.76
N ARG A 556 -27.69 -19.41 55.04
CA ARG A 556 -28.49 -20.12 54.03
C ARG A 556 -27.80 -20.15 52.67
N ARG A 557 -26.67 -19.47 52.52
CA ARG A 557 -25.94 -19.43 51.28
C ARG A 557 -25.31 -20.78 50.95
N ALA A 558 -25.58 -21.28 49.74
CA ALA A 558 -25.05 -22.55 49.29
C ALA A 558 -23.54 -22.57 49.28
N SER A 559 -22.94 -23.68 49.65
CA SER A 559 -21.50 -23.89 49.59
C SER A 559 -20.96 -23.78 48.15
N ARG A 560 -19.68 -23.53 48.00
CA ARG A 560 -18.99 -23.54 46.71
C ARG A 560 -19.17 -24.87 45.96
N ALA A 561 -19.27 -25.97 46.71
CA ALA A 561 -19.47 -27.31 46.13
C ALA A 561 -20.89 -27.43 45.53
N GLU A 562 -21.93 -27.01 46.24
CA GLU A 562 -23.33 -27.03 45.79
C GLU A 562 -23.52 -26.11 44.58
N ASN A 563 -22.98 -24.90 44.59
CA ASN A 563 -23.00 -23.99 43.42
C ASN A 563 -22.31 -24.60 42.22
N ASN A 564 -21.18 -25.29 42.39
CA ASN A 564 -20.50 -25.98 41.29
C ASN A 564 -21.31 -27.16 40.75
N GLN A 565 -21.98 -27.91 41.64
CA GLN A 565 -22.86 -29.01 41.24
C GLN A 565 -24.08 -28.51 40.47
N ARG A 566 -24.70 -27.42 40.90
CA ARG A 566 -25.83 -26.77 40.20
C ARG A 566 -25.39 -26.30 38.78
N ARG A 567 -24.26 -25.64 38.68
CA ARG A 567 -23.70 -25.22 37.40
C ARG A 567 -23.38 -26.39 36.46
N ARG A 568 -22.89 -27.50 37.02
CA ARG A 568 -22.68 -28.72 36.22
C ARG A 568 -23.98 -29.29 35.69
N ARG A 569 -25.02 -29.32 36.52
CA ARG A 569 -26.34 -29.82 36.14
C ARG A 569 -26.99 -28.95 35.09
N LEU A 570 -26.93 -27.61 35.23
CA LEU A 570 -27.42 -26.68 34.21
C LEU A 570 -26.74 -26.88 32.86
N ARG A 571 -25.43 -27.13 32.86
CA ARG A 571 -24.72 -27.43 31.63
C ARG A 571 -25.12 -28.76 31.00
N ALA A 572 -25.31 -29.80 31.83
CA ALA A 572 -25.78 -31.09 31.36
C ALA A 572 -27.17 -31.05 30.77
N ILE A 573 -28.11 -30.28 31.35
CA ILE A 573 -29.44 -30.06 30.78
C ILE A 573 -29.36 -29.31 29.46
N SER A 574 -28.59 -28.24 29.37
CA SER A 574 -28.41 -27.51 28.09
C SER A 574 -27.77 -28.38 27.01
N GLN A 575 -26.83 -29.24 27.39
CA GLN A 575 -26.23 -30.19 26.44
C GLN A 575 -27.26 -31.22 25.96
N HIS A 576 -28.03 -31.81 26.84
CA HIS A 576 -29.08 -32.78 26.49
C HIS A 576 -30.14 -32.15 25.59
N LEU A 577 -30.64 -30.95 25.91
CA LEU A 577 -31.56 -30.21 25.05
C LEU A 577 -30.95 -29.97 23.65
N ALA A 578 -29.66 -29.62 23.56
CA ALA A 578 -28.98 -29.41 22.29
C ALA A 578 -28.78 -30.73 21.50
N GLU A 579 -28.70 -31.86 22.18
CA GLU A 579 -28.64 -33.20 21.57
C GLU A 579 -30.01 -33.63 21.02
N LEU A 580 -31.09 -33.28 21.68
CA LEU A 580 -32.47 -33.55 21.22
C LEU A 580 -32.81 -32.80 19.91
N ASP A 581 -32.23 -31.59 19.68
CA ASP A 581 -32.30 -30.88 18.40
C ASP A 581 -30.97 -30.92 17.64
N SER A 582 -30.44 -32.13 17.48
CA SER A 582 -29.18 -32.37 16.75
C SER A 582 -29.22 -31.84 15.32
N THR A 583 -30.38 -31.83 14.68
CA THR A 583 -30.58 -31.33 13.31
C THR A 583 -30.26 -29.83 13.19
N THR A 584 -30.73 -29.01 14.11
CA THR A 584 -30.45 -27.56 14.10
C THR A 584 -28.98 -27.28 14.40
N ARG A 585 -28.41 -28.02 15.36
CA ARG A 585 -26.97 -27.95 15.68
C ARG A 585 -26.10 -28.29 14.47
N GLU A 586 -26.45 -29.37 13.76
CA GLU A 586 -25.72 -29.79 12.57
C GLU A 586 -25.84 -28.75 11.45
N LYS A 587 -27.05 -28.25 11.18
CA LYS A 587 -27.28 -27.16 10.19
C LYS A 587 -26.44 -25.93 10.51
N LEU A 588 -26.45 -25.43 11.75
CA LEU A 588 -25.64 -24.28 12.18
C LEU A 588 -24.14 -24.54 12.05
N THR A 589 -23.72 -25.77 12.36
CA THR A 589 -22.30 -26.16 12.24
C THR A 589 -21.87 -26.16 10.78
N VAL A 590 -22.67 -26.76 9.89
CA VAL A 590 -22.40 -26.79 8.43
C VAL A 590 -22.40 -25.38 7.85
N GLN A 591 -23.37 -24.53 8.20
CA GLN A 591 -23.44 -23.14 7.77
C GLN A 591 -22.21 -22.35 8.20
N ARG A 592 -21.77 -22.49 9.47
CA ARG A 592 -20.58 -21.85 9.99
C ARG A 592 -19.33 -22.29 9.24
N GLN A 593 -19.15 -23.60 9.05
CA GLN A 593 -18.00 -24.16 8.33
C GLN A 593 -17.98 -23.69 6.87
N ALA A 594 -19.14 -23.66 6.20
CA ALA A 594 -19.24 -23.16 4.83
C ALA A 594 -18.88 -21.65 4.76
N ALA A 595 -19.41 -20.84 5.68
CA ALA A 595 -19.11 -19.42 5.74
C ALA A 595 -17.62 -19.15 6.06
N GLU A 596 -17.02 -19.91 6.97
CA GLU A 596 -15.58 -19.82 7.27
C GLU A 596 -14.72 -20.17 6.05
N LYS A 597 -15.08 -21.24 5.31
CA LYS A 597 -14.41 -21.65 4.07
C LYS A 597 -14.55 -20.57 2.99
N GLN A 598 -15.74 -20.02 2.80
CA GLN A 598 -16.01 -18.94 1.84
C GLN A 598 -15.24 -17.65 2.20
N LEU A 599 -15.20 -17.29 3.48
CA LEU A 599 -14.45 -16.13 3.95
C LEU A 599 -12.93 -16.32 3.72
N ALA A 600 -12.41 -17.52 3.97
CA ALA A 600 -11.02 -17.84 3.68
C ALA A 600 -10.74 -17.78 2.17
N ALA A 601 -11.64 -18.29 1.33
CA ALA A 601 -11.54 -18.20 -0.13
C ALA A 601 -11.52 -16.73 -0.60
N ASN A 602 -12.31 -15.84 0.01
CA ASN A 602 -12.34 -14.42 -0.33
C ASN A 602 -11.00 -13.72 -0.11
N ALA A 603 -10.12 -14.20 0.76
CA ALA A 603 -8.78 -13.67 0.90
C ALA A 603 -7.98 -13.72 -0.42
N VAL A 604 -8.23 -14.73 -1.24
CA VAL A 604 -7.66 -14.86 -2.59
C VAL A 604 -8.55 -14.19 -3.63
N LEU A 605 -9.84 -14.55 -3.68
CA LEU A 605 -10.78 -14.12 -4.72
C LEU A 605 -10.98 -12.60 -4.77
N GLN A 606 -10.90 -11.92 -3.63
CA GLN A 606 -11.08 -10.48 -3.50
C GLN A 606 -9.76 -9.73 -3.23
N SER A 607 -8.63 -10.38 -3.43
CA SER A 607 -7.33 -9.74 -3.27
C SER A 607 -7.16 -8.59 -4.27
N ARG A 608 -6.66 -7.45 -3.79
CA ARG A 608 -6.25 -6.31 -4.61
C ARG A 608 -4.75 -6.33 -4.95
N ALA A 609 -4.03 -7.33 -4.45
CA ALA A 609 -2.56 -7.38 -4.55
C ALA A 609 -2.05 -8.04 -5.83
N PHE A 610 -2.93 -8.57 -6.66
CA PHE A 610 -2.54 -9.16 -7.93
C PHE A 610 -1.95 -8.11 -8.88
N SER A 611 -0.89 -8.52 -9.60
CA SER A 611 -0.21 -7.66 -10.57
C SER A 611 -1.17 -7.14 -11.64
N PHE A 612 -0.94 -5.89 -12.09
CA PHE A 612 -1.73 -5.28 -13.17
C PHE A 612 -1.75 -6.12 -14.45
N CYS A 613 -0.67 -6.84 -14.74
CA CYS A 613 -0.53 -7.63 -15.96
C CYS A 613 -1.47 -8.84 -16.03
N LEU A 614 -2.07 -9.26 -14.88
CA LEU A 614 -3.07 -10.33 -14.84
C LEU A 614 -4.47 -9.86 -15.22
N PHE A 615 -4.70 -8.57 -15.27
CA PHE A 615 -6.01 -8.02 -15.60
C PHE A 615 -6.23 -8.01 -17.12
N PRO A 616 -7.47 -8.29 -17.59
CA PRO A 616 -7.85 -8.05 -18.98
C PRO A 616 -7.73 -6.57 -19.36
N SER A 617 -7.31 -6.29 -20.59
CA SER A 617 -7.06 -4.92 -21.06
C SER A 617 -8.28 -4.00 -21.01
N ASP A 618 -9.48 -4.55 -21.27
CA ASP A 618 -10.76 -3.80 -21.19
C ASP A 618 -11.06 -3.34 -19.76
N ARG A 619 -10.73 -4.15 -18.76
CA ARG A 619 -10.94 -3.83 -17.34
C ARG A 619 -10.03 -2.72 -16.85
N ILE A 620 -8.83 -2.66 -17.35
CA ILE A 620 -7.90 -1.56 -17.01
C ILE A 620 -8.27 -0.26 -17.74
N ARG A 621 -8.89 -0.34 -18.92
CA ARG A 621 -9.44 0.86 -19.58
C ARG A 621 -10.49 1.55 -18.73
N SER A 622 -11.27 0.82 -17.95
CA SER A 622 -12.20 1.43 -16.98
C SER A 622 -11.48 2.23 -15.90
N LEU A 623 -10.33 1.78 -15.39
CA LEU A 623 -9.48 2.56 -14.47
C LEU A 623 -9.06 3.90 -15.11
N ALA A 624 -8.69 3.88 -16.40
CA ALA A 624 -8.36 5.08 -17.13
C ALA A 624 -9.58 6.01 -17.30
N GLN A 625 -10.79 5.46 -17.50
CA GLN A 625 -12.03 6.20 -17.65
C GLN A 625 -12.58 6.73 -16.32
N ASP A 626 -12.56 5.94 -15.24
CA ASP A 626 -12.99 6.35 -13.90
C ASP A 626 -12.14 7.48 -13.35
N THR A 627 -10.84 7.48 -13.64
CA THR A 627 -9.98 8.65 -13.41
C THR A 627 -10.32 9.80 -14.35
N SER A 628 -11.05 9.59 -15.49
CA SER A 628 -11.38 10.62 -16.46
C SER A 628 -12.67 11.37 -16.17
N GLN A 629 -13.68 10.72 -15.68
CA GLN A 629 -14.99 11.33 -15.43
C GLN A 629 -15.03 12.22 -14.18
N LYS A 630 -13.97 12.20 -13.37
CA LYS A 630 -13.87 12.96 -12.10
C LYS A 630 -12.99 14.22 -12.19
N TRP A 631 -12.62 14.63 -13.43
CA TRP A 631 -11.83 15.86 -13.70
C TRP A 631 -12.71 17.02 -14.15
#